data_fa3341c18557d8832f8fe253eee8e026
#
_entry.id   fa3341c18557d8832f8fe253eee8e026
#
_cell.length_a   1.000
_cell.length_b   1.000
_cell.length_c   1.000
_cell.angle_alpha   90.00
_cell.angle_beta   90.00
_cell.angle_gamma   90.00
#
_symmetry.space_group_name_H-M   'P 1'
#
loop_
_entity.id
_entity.type
_entity.pdbx_description
1 polymer ?
#
loop_
_entity_poly.entity_id
_entity_poly.type
_entity_poly.pdbx_seq_one_letter_code
_entity_poly.pdbx_strand_id
1 'polypeptide(L)'
;MTESAIDYSKQPLAVEVKDVTMIFNMASESLTNLKEYFIKLARHELFFEEFRALKHISFDVHRGEVVGLVGTNGSGKSTMLKIIAGVLEPSEGEVKVHGNIAPLIELGAGFDPELTARENIYLNGALLGYTKEFIDAHFDRIIDFAELDNFVDMPLKNFSSGMIARIAFAIATITEPDILIVDETLSVGDVFFQEKCERRIQHFIESGDVTVLFVSHSMEQVERICQRAIWIEKGELRMDGPVRTVCSAYHDQFSFDFIDVDRNSKYAQDINWMVEKSITRGWAIDNTHREFRGKEKIKRQDFATFVFRLVKELDPNVRDRDKNQFVSPFLDVDISSPGSFAIYWLKNEGYLPEFDAKRDYFYGDELMSSSDAIEWLNLLQRHFGFCELIDYGVHSARLSREEAAHLLRIFHDSISFGGVTG
;
A
#
# COMPACT_ATOMS: atom_id res chain seq x y z
N MET A 1 -33.64 -7.22 -6.71
CA MET A 1 -33.54 -7.15 -8.16
C MET A 1 -32.21 -7.79 -8.51
N THR A 2 -32.20 -8.93 -9.17
CA THR A 2 -30.99 -9.62 -9.63
C THR A 2 -30.48 -8.82 -10.82
N GLU A 3 -29.46 -7.98 -10.62
CA GLU A 3 -28.69 -7.44 -11.74
C GLU A 3 -28.15 -8.63 -12.55
N SER A 4 -28.57 -8.70 -13.80
CA SER A 4 -28.01 -9.66 -14.76
C SER A 4 -26.54 -9.32 -14.93
N ALA A 5 -25.64 -10.20 -14.46
CA ALA A 5 -24.21 -10.02 -14.65
C ALA A 5 -23.93 -9.80 -16.15
N ILE A 6 -23.30 -8.68 -16.48
CA ILE A 6 -22.89 -8.38 -17.86
C ILE A 6 -21.86 -9.43 -18.26
N ASP A 7 -22.12 -10.11 -19.39
CA ASP A 7 -21.19 -11.08 -19.96
C ASP A 7 -20.14 -10.36 -20.80
N TYR A 8 -19.05 -9.98 -20.16
CA TYR A 8 -17.95 -9.26 -20.80
C TYR A 8 -17.17 -10.10 -21.82
N SER A 9 -17.29 -11.43 -21.80
CA SER A 9 -16.58 -12.32 -22.75
C SER A 9 -16.92 -12.05 -24.23
N LYS A 10 -18.01 -11.34 -24.48
CA LYS A 10 -18.44 -10.94 -25.82
C LYS A 10 -17.92 -9.55 -26.23
N GLN A 11 -17.39 -8.79 -25.32
CA GLN A 11 -16.80 -7.48 -25.60
C GLN A 11 -15.40 -7.64 -26.19
N PRO A 12 -14.94 -6.67 -27.01
CA PRO A 12 -13.55 -6.65 -27.48
C PRO A 12 -12.57 -6.62 -26.32
N LEU A 13 -11.36 -7.12 -26.55
CA LEU A 13 -10.28 -7.04 -25.57
C LEU A 13 -9.80 -5.58 -25.43
N ALA A 14 -9.57 -5.15 -24.20
CA ALA A 14 -8.92 -3.91 -23.84
C ALA A 14 -7.44 -4.14 -23.52
N VAL A 15 -7.13 -5.23 -22.79
CA VAL A 15 -5.76 -5.61 -22.43
C VAL A 15 -5.59 -7.11 -22.65
N GLU A 16 -4.49 -7.49 -23.33
CA GLU A 16 -4.05 -8.87 -23.48
C GLU A 16 -2.67 -9.02 -22.85
N VAL A 17 -2.53 -9.88 -21.86
CA VAL A 17 -1.26 -10.22 -21.18
C VAL A 17 -0.94 -11.67 -21.53
N LYS A 18 0.19 -11.91 -22.22
CA LYS A 18 0.58 -13.24 -22.71
C LYS A 18 1.97 -13.62 -22.23
N ASP A 19 2.03 -14.62 -21.35
CA ASP A 19 3.24 -15.27 -20.85
C ASP A 19 4.29 -14.27 -20.32
N VAL A 20 3.83 -13.24 -19.59
CA VAL A 20 4.66 -12.15 -19.13
C VAL A 20 5.54 -12.57 -17.98
N THR A 21 6.86 -12.41 -18.17
CA THR A 21 7.88 -12.54 -17.14
C THR A 21 8.63 -11.22 -17.00
N MET A 22 8.91 -10.81 -15.75
CA MET A 22 9.71 -9.62 -15.46
C MET A 22 10.85 -9.95 -14.52
N ILE A 23 12.09 -9.70 -14.97
CA ILE A 23 13.32 -10.00 -14.25
C ILE A 23 14.04 -8.68 -13.96
N PHE A 24 14.34 -8.42 -12.69
CA PHE A 24 15.20 -7.34 -12.26
C PHE A 24 16.56 -7.89 -11.85
N ASN A 25 17.63 -7.33 -12.41
CA ASN A 25 18.99 -7.64 -11.97
C ASN A 25 19.31 -6.78 -10.75
N MET A 26 19.31 -7.39 -9.57
CA MET A 26 19.70 -6.73 -8.33
C MET A 26 21.19 -6.97 -8.08
N ALA A 27 21.96 -5.88 -7.91
CA ALA A 27 23.33 -6.03 -7.42
C ALA A 27 23.29 -6.59 -6.00
N SER A 28 24.01 -7.68 -5.75
CA SER A 28 24.04 -8.34 -4.44
C SER A 28 24.62 -7.48 -3.31
N GLU A 29 25.29 -6.38 -3.66
CA GLU A 29 25.79 -5.37 -2.72
C GLU A 29 25.47 -3.95 -3.21
N SER A 30 25.08 -3.07 -2.28
CA SER A 30 24.90 -1.64 -2.57
C SER A 30 26.24 -0.97 -2.83
N LEU A 31 26.57 -0.75 -4.09
CA LEU A 31 27.81 -0.06 -4.48
C LEU A 31 27.63 1.44 -4.26
N THR A 32 28.34 1.99 -3.29
CA THR A 32 28.27 3.41 -2.93
C THR A 32 29.17 4.30 -3.77
N ASN A 33 30.12 3.73 -4.56
CA ASN A 33 31.13 4.47 -5.33
C ASN A 33 31.38 3.88 -6.71
N LEU A 34 31.41 4.73 -7.75
CA LEU A 34 31.78 4.37 -9.14
C LEU A 34 33.17 3.66 -9.21
N LYS A 35 34.10 4.07 -8.34
CA LYS A 35 35.44 3.47 -8.26
C LYS A 35 35.41 2.01 -7.80
N GLU A 36 34.55 1.70 -6.83
CA GLU A 36 34.33 0.34 -6.33
C GLU A 36 33.63 -0.54 -7.37
N TYR A 37 32.68 0.04 -8.12
CA TYR A 37 32.05 -0.61 -9.27
C TYR A 37 33.06 -1.07 -10.31
N PHE A 38 33.98 -0.18 -10.74
CA PHE A 38 35.01 -0.51 -11.73
C PHE A 38 36.02 -1.54 -11.22
N ILE A 39 36.38 -1.51 -9.92
CA ILE A 39 37.30 -2.49 -9.34
C ILE A 39 36.65 -3.88 -9.31
N LYS A 40 35.41 -3.99 -8.88
CA LYS A 40 34.65 -5.25 -8.83
C LYS A 40 34.35 -5.79 -10.24
N LEU A 41 34.05 -4.89 -11.19
CA LEU A 41 33.89 -5.27 -12.60
C LEU A 41 35.17 -5.89 -13.18
N ALA A 42 36.31 -5.25 -12.91
CA ALA A 42 37.63 -5.76 -13.38
C ALA A 42 38.05 -7.08 -12.71
N ARG A 43 37.54 -7.37 -11.52
CA ARG A 43 37.80 -8.61 -10.78
C ARG A 43 36.78 -9.71 -11.03
N HIS A 44 35.77 -9.51 -11.87
CA HIS A 44 34.62 -10.41 -12.06
C HIS A 44 33.88 -10.75 -10.75
N GLU A 45 33.87 -9.84 -9.79
CA GLU A 45 33.25 -9.99 -8.47
C GLU A 45 31.85 -9.34 -8.40
N LEU A 46 31.29 -8.84 -9.53
CA LEU A 46 29.92 -8.35 -9.60
C LEU A 46 28.97 -9.54 -9.76
N PHE A 47 28.36 -9.94 -8.65
CA PHE A 47 27.27 -10.91 -8.66
C PHE A 47 25.94 -10.14 -8.75
N PHE A 48 25.17 -10.41 -9.79
CA PHE A 48 23.79 -9.97 -9.90
C PHE A 48 22.90 -11.14 -9.55
N GLU A 49 22.01 -10.93 -8.61
CA GLU A 49 20.90 -11.86 -8.36
C GLU A 49 19.71 -11.47 -9.23
N GLU A 50 19.23 -12.43 -10.01
CA GLU A 50 18.01 -12.27 -10.77
C GLU A 50 16.80 -12.33 -9.82
N PHE A 51 16.09 -11.22 -9.68
CA PHE A 51 14.82 -11.18 -8.98
C PHE A 51 13.68 -11.24 -9.99
N ARG A 52 12.96 -12.35 -10.02
CA ARG A 52 11.78 -12.54 -10.89
C ARG A 52 10.54 -11.98 -10.21
N ALA A 53 10.20 -10.75 -10.58
CA ALA A 53 9.03 -10.05 -10.05
C ALA A 53 7.70 -10.60 -10.61
N LEU A 54 7.71 -11.06 -11.87
CA LEU A 54 6.58 -11.74 -12.52
C LEU A 54 7.10 -12.98 -13.24
N LYS A 55 6.27 -14.04 -13.28
CA LYS A 55 6.61 -15.36 -13.82
C LYS A 55 5.44 -15.92 -14.62
N HIS A 56 5.56 -15.89 -15.95
CA HIS A 56 4.62 -16.53 -16.88
C HIS A 56 3.15 -16.16 -16.62
N ILE A 57 2.84 -14.88 -16.44
CA ILE A 57 1.48 -14.41 -16.19
C ILE A 57 0.74 -14.22 -17.52
N SER A 58 -0.47 -14.75 -17.59
CA SER A 58 -1.36 -14.56 -18.74
C SER A 58 -2.79 -14.30 -18.26
N PHE A 59 -3.42 -13.26 -18.77
CA PHE A 59 -4.84 -12.95 -18.60
C PHE A 59 -5.29 -11.92 -19.63
N ASP A 60 -6.59 -11.83 -19.84
CA ASP A 60 -7.22 -10.87 -20.74
C ASP A 60 -8.19 -9.99 -19.96
N VAL A 61 -8.36 -8.73 -20.38
CA VAL A 61 -9.35 -7.80 -19.84
C VAL A 61 -10.20 -7.28 -20.99
N HIS A 62 -11.51 -7.35 -20.86
CA HIS A 62 -12.47 -6.90 -21.85
C HIS A 62 -12.85 -5.43 -21.65
N ARG A 63 -13.33 -4.76 -22.72
CA ARG A 63 -13.78 -3.36 -22.64
C ARG A 63 -14.94 -3.21 -21.67
N GLY A 64 -14.89 -2.13 -20.87
CA GLY A 64 -15.90 -1.83 -19.86
C GLY A 64 -15.83 -2.69 -18.61
N GLU A 65 -14.89 -3.66 -18.53
CA GLU A 65 -14.71 -4.51 -17.36
C GLU A 65 -13.98 -3.76 -16.23
N VAL A 66 -14.41 -3.98 -14.99
CA VAL A 66 -13.74 -3.45 -13.79
C VAL A 66 -13.08 -4.61 -13.07
N VAL A 67 -11.75 -4.67 -13.17
CA VAL A 67 -10.94 -5.80 -12.69
C VAL A 67 -10.06 -5.36 -11.53
N GLY A 68 -10.16 -6.05 -10.39
CA GLY A 68 -9.31 -5.85 -9.23
C GLY A 68 -8.04 -6.70 -9.32
N LEU A 69 -6.85 -6.10 -9.08
CA LEU A 69 -5.63 -6.87 -8.85
C LEU A 69 -5.39 -6.98 -7.35
N VAL A 70 -5.38 -8.21 -6.84
CA VAL A 70 -5.19 -8.51 -5.41
C VAL A 70 -3.92 -9.31 -5.19
N GLY A 71 -3.37 -9.23 -3.98
CA GLY A 71 -2.14 -9.94 -3.59
C GLY A 71 -1.37 -9.17 -2.53
N THR A 72 -0.43 -9.83 -1.87
CA THR A 72 0.44 -9.24 -0.82
C THR A 72 1.37 -8.15 -1.38
N ASN A 73 1.94 -7.34 -0.48
CA ASN A 73 2.99 -6.38 -0.86
C ASN A 73 4.20 -7.13 -1.47
N GLY A 74 4.71 -6.61 -2.60
CA GLY A 74 5.78 -7.26 -3.34
C GLY A 74 5.33 -8.48 -4.17
N SER A 75 4.03 -8.75 -4.33
CA SER A 75 3.55 -9.87 -5.16
C SER A 75 3.69 -9.65 -6.67
N GLY A 76 3.94 -8.40 -7.12
CA GLY A 76 4.11 -8.05 -8.53
C GLY A 76 2.99 -7.20 -9.14
N LYS A 77 1.95 -6.82 -8.37
CA LYS A 77 0.80 -6.02 -8.87
C LYS A 77 1.23 -4.72 -9.55
N SER A 78 1.98 -3.89 -8.85
CA SER A 78 2.45 -2.59 -9.38
C SER A 78 3.39 -2.78 -10.57
N THR A 79 4.19 -3.84 -10.60
CA THR A 79 5.03 -4.19 -11.75
C THR A 79 4.16 -4.54 -12.97
N MET A 80 3.12 -5.34 -12.79
CA MET A 80 2.18 -5.69 -13.85
C MET A 80 1.46 -4.45 -14.38
N LEU A 81 0.98 -3.56 -13.49
CA LEU A 81 0.33 -2.31 -13.92
C LEU A 81 1.28 -1.39 -14.69
N LYS A 82 2.55 -1.29 -14.29
CA LYS A 82 3.57 -0.52 -15.01
C LYS A 82 3.86 -1.09 -16.41
N ILE A 83 3.82 -2.41 -16.56
CA ILE A 83 3.96 -3.06 -17.86
C ILE A 83 2.73 -2.75 -18.73
N ILE A 84 1.51 -2.89 -18.19
CA ILE A 84 0.27 -2.57 -18.91
C ILE A 84 0.25 -1.07 -19.30
N ALA A 85 0.70 -0.19 -18.41
CA ALA A 85 0.80 1.24 -18.68
C ALA A 85 1.90 1.62 -19.71
N GLY A 86 2.73 0.65 -20.15
CA GLY A 86 3.84 0.90 -21.08
C GLY A 86 5.05 1.60 -20.43
N VAL A 87 5.11 1.70 -19.11
CA VAL A 87 6.25 2.28 -18.36
C VAL A 87 7.42 1.29 -18.28
N LEU A 88 7.12 -0.01 -18.24
CA LEU A 88 8.10 -1.08 -18.23
C LEU A 88 7.85 -2.02 -19.40
N GLU A 89 8.93 -2.47 -20.05
CA GLU A 89 8.87 -3.58 -21.00
C GLU A 89 9.07 -4.92 -20.28
N PRO A 90 8.25 -5.95 -20.56
CA PRO A 90 8.44 -7.27 -19.97
C PRO A 90 9.76 -7.89 -20.45
N SER A 91 10.42 -8.69 -19.60
CA SER A 91 11.63 -9.43 -19.97
C SER A 91 11.33 -10.56 -20.96
N GLU A 92 10.14 -11.18 -20.83
CA GLU A 92 9.62 -12.22 -21.73
C GLU A 92 8.11 -12.07 -21.84
N GLY A 93 7.53 -12.54 -22.95
CA GLY A 93 6.12 -12.41 -23.25
C GLY A 93 5.73 -11.10 -23.90
N GLU A 94 4.45 -10.81 -23.99
CA GLU A 94 3.94 -9.57 -24.60
C GLU A 94 2.68 -9.05 -23.89
N VAL A 95 2.51 -7.73 -23.92
CA VAL A 95 1.27 -7.05 -23.52
C VAL A 95 0.76 -6.23 -24.67
N LYS A 96 -0.53 -6.40 -25.00
CA LYS A 96 -1.22 -5.59 -26.00
C LYS A 96 -2.32 -4.79 -25.33
N VAL A 97 -2.37 -3.51 -25.62
CA VAL A 97 -3.37 -2.58 -25.11
C VAL A 97 -4.13 -1.95 -26.28
N HIS A 98 -5.46 -1.94 -26.19
CA HIS A 98 -6.34 -1.45 -27.21
C HIS A 98 -7.12 -0.23 -26.73
N GLY A 99 -6.52 0.95 -26.88
CA GLY A 99 -7.07 2.24 -26.50
C GLY A 99 -6.10 3.11 -25.71
N ASN A 100 -6.59 4.25 -25.28
CA ASN A 100 -5.80 5.22 -24.51
C ASN A 100 -5.86 4.86 -23.02
N ILE A 101 -4.69 4.84 -22.36
CA ILE A 101 -4.57 4.57 -20.92
C ILE A 101 -4.43 5.88 -20.15
N ALA A 102 -5.19 6.02 -19.06
CA ALA A 102 -4.93 7.00 -18.00
C ALA A 102 -4.35 6.28 -16.77
N PRO A 103 -3.02 6.28 -16.59
CA PRO A 103 -2.40 5.63 -15.44
C PRO A 103 -2.36 6.59 -14.26
N LEU A 104 -3.19 6.34 -13.22
CA LEU A 104 -3.14 7.10 -11.97
C LEU A 104 -2.08 6.57 -10.99
N ILE A 105 -1.30 5.56 -11.38
CA ILE A 105 -0.24 4.95 -10.56
C ILE A 105 1.02 5.82 -10.42
N GLU A 106 1.26 6.75 -11.35
CA GLU A 106 2.42 7.64 -11.36
C GLU A 106 1.97 9.08 -11.66
N LEU A 107 1.08 9.61 -10.80
CA LEU A 107 0.59 10.98 -10.94
C LEU A 107 1.74 11.98 -10.94
N GLY A 108 1.84 12.78 -12.01
CA GLY A 108 2.90 13.76 -12.18
C GLY A 108 4.19 13.22 -12.78
N ALA A 109 4.22 11.97 -13.25
CA ALA A 109 5.33 11.46 -14.05
C ALA A 109 5.51 12.34 -15.30
N GLY A 110 6.75 12.75 -15.57
CA GLY A 110 7.07 13.64 -16.69
C GLY A 110 6.84 15.13 -16.42
N PHE A 111 6.47 15.54 -15.21
CA PHE A 111 6.48 16.94 -14.85
C PHE A 111 7.90 17.48 -14.69
N ASP A 112 8.13 18.69 -15.18
CA ASP A 112 9.37 19.44 -14.96
C ASP A 112 9.13 20.47 -13.83
N PRO A 113 9.81 20.37 -12.68
CA PRO A 113 9.67 21.30 -11.57
C PRO A 113 10.03 22.74 -11.90
N GLU A 114 10.86 22.98 -12.90
CA GLU A 114 11.28 24.33 -13.30
C GLU A 114 10.24 25.03 -14.19
N LEU A 115 9.36 24.28 -14.83
CA LEU A 115 8.27 24.81 -15.64
C LEU A 115 7.06 25.18 -14.77
N THR A 116 6.27 26.12 -15.28
CA THR A 116 4.99 26.54 -14.68
C THR A 116 3.95 25.42 -14.74
N ALA A 117 2.87 25.56 -13.96
CA ALA A 117 1.73 24.64 -14.04
C ALA A 117 1.14 24.63 -15.47
N ARG A 118 1.01 25.80 -16.10
CA ARG A 118 0.57 25.93 -17.50
C ARG A 118 1.45 25.08 -18.43
N GLU A 119 2.74 25.29 -18.40
CA GLU A 119 3.68 24.58 -19.27
C GLU A 119 3.68 23.07 -19.03
N ASN A 120 3.55 22.63 -17.76
CA ASN A 120 3.43 21.23 -17.40
C ASN A 120 2.12 20.59 -17.88
N ILE A 121 1.00 21.33 -17.92
CA ILE A 121 -0.25 20.84 -18.51
C ILE A 121 -0.04 20.49 -19.99
N TYR A 122 0.62 21.35 -20.75
CA TYR A 122 0.92 21.07 -22.16
C TYR A 122 1.93 19.94 -22.32
N LEU A 123 2.99 19.94 -21.51
CA LEU A 123 4.02 18.90 -21.54
C LEU A 123 3.42 17.52 -21.24
N ASN A 124 2.71 17.41 -20.13
CA ASN A 124 2.10 16.14 -19.71
C ASN A 124 0.97 15.71 -20.66
N GLY A 125 0.16 16.66 -21.13
CA GLY A 125 -0.85 16.40 -22.15
C GLY A 125 -0.25 15.83 -23.43
N ALA A 126 0.88 16.37 -23.89
CA ALA A 126 1.60 15.85 -25.05
C ALA A 126 2.17 14.43 -24.80
N LEU A 127 2.68 14.16 -23.60
CA LEU A 127 3.15 12.81 -23.21
C LEU A 127 1.99 11.79 -23.19
N LEU A 128 0.79 12.23 -22.83
CA LEU A 128 -0.43 11.41 -22.91
C LEU A 128 -1.02 11.32 -24.31
N GLY A 129 -0.39 11.94 -25.32
CA GLY A 129 -0.80 11.88 -26.73
C GLY A 129 -1.85 12.92 -27.14
N TYR A 130 -2.17 13.90 -26.30
CA TYR A 130 -3.12 14.96 -26.63
C TYR A 130 -2.48 16.03 -27.53
N THR A 131 -3.27 16.57 -28.48
CA THR A 131 -2.82 17.69 -29.28
C THR A 131 -2.90 19.01 -28.52
N LYS A 132 -2.18 20.02 -28.95
CA LYS A 132 -2.21 21.35 -28.35
C LYS A 132 -3.62 21.92 -28.36
N GLU A 133 -4.32 21.82 -29.50
CA GLU A 133 -5.70 22.31 -29.69
C GLU A 133 -6.67 21.63 -28.72
N PHE A 134 -6.45 20.34 -28.44
CA PHE A 134 -7.23 19.62 -27.44
C PHE A 134 -6.99 20.18 -26.04
N ILE A 135 -5.74 20.40 -25.65
CA ILE A 135 -5.39 20.98 -24.34
C ILE A 135 -5.94 22.41 -24.22
N ASP A 136 -5.80 23.24 -25.29
CA ASP A 136 -6.36 24.60 -25.31
C ASP A 136 -7.88 24.59 -25.03
N ALA A 137 -8.62 23.65 -25.62
CA ALA A 137 -10.06 23.53 -25.43
C ALA A 137 -10.48 23.05 -24.02
N HIS A 138 -9.57 22.40 -23.28
CA HIS A 138 -9.86 21.81 -21.97
C HIS A 138 -9.10 22.46 -20.81
N PHE A 139 -8.26 23.45 -21.11
CA PHE A 139 -7.32 24.05 -20.16
C PHE A 139 -8.03 24.59 -18.92
N ASP A 140 -9.08 25.40 -19.10
CA ASP A 140 -9.83 25.99 -17.99
C ASP A 140 -10.49 24.89 -17.11
N ARG A 141 -11.00 23.82 -17.74
CA ARG A 141 -11.58 22.69 -16.99
C ARG A 141 -10.54 21.93 -16.16
N ILE A 142 -9.29 21.82 -16.67
CA ILE A 142 -8.18 21.21 -15.91
C ILE A 142 -7.90 22.05 -14.67
N ILE A 143 -7.77 23.37 -14.85
CA ILE A 143 -7.46 24.31 -13.76
C ILE A 143 -8.60 24.36 -12.73
N ASP A 144 -9.85 24.48 -13.17
CA ASP A 144 -11.02 24.47 -12.31
C ASP A 144 -11.13 23.18 -11.48
N PHE A 145 -10.85 22.04 -12.13
CA PHE A 145 -10.85 20.74 -11.41
C PHE A 145 -9.76 20.67 -10.38
N ALA A 146 -8.53 21.12 -10.71
CA ALA A 146 -7.39 21.12 -9.82
C ALA A 146 -7.49 22.21 -8.71
N GLU A 147 -8.39 23.21 -8.87
CA GLU A 147 -8.53 24.37 -7.97
C GLU A 147 -7.25 25.20 -7.85
N LEU A 148 -6.61 25.46 -9.00
CA LEU A 148 -5.29 26.09 -9.06
C LEU A 148 -5.28 27.41 -9.85
N ASP A 149 -6.41 28.13 -9.97
CA ASP A 149 -6.58 29.36 -10.76
C ASP A 149 -5.51 30.43 -10.47
N ASN A 150 -5.16 30.59 -9.20
CA ASN A 150 -4.19 31.61 -8.80
C ASN A 150 -2.72 31.17 -8.94
N PHE A 151 -2.46 29.93 -9.35
CA PHE A 151 -1.13 29.33 -9.35
C PHE A 151 -0.67 28.88 -10.75
N VAL A 152 -1.46 29.14 -11.79
CA VAL A 152 -1.26 28.65 -13.17
C VAL A 152 0.14 28.98 -13.73
N ASP A 153 0.63 30.18 -13.47
CA ASP A 153 1.91 30.67 -13.99
C ASP A 153 3.05 30.57 -12.96
N MET A 154 2.84 29.79 -11.88
CA MET A 154 3.85 29.48 -10.88
C MET A 154 4.61 28.19 -11.22
N PRO A 155 5.96 28.15 -11.12
CA PRO A 155 6.75 26.93 -11.31
C PRO A 155 6.38 25.82 -10.30
N LEU A 156 6.35 24.57 -10.75
CA LEU A 156 5.94 23.43 -9.93
C LEU A 156 6.85 23.16 -8.73
N LYS A 157 8.11 23.59 -8.74
CA LYS A 157 9.01 23.51 -7.58
C LYS A 157 8.50 24.26 -6.36
N ASN A 158 7.57 25.19 -6.54
CA ASN A 158 6.94 25.96 -5.47
C ASN A 158 5.59 25.36 -5.02
N PHE A 159 5.17 24.25 -5.65
CA PHE A 159 3.92 23.56 -5.30
C PHE A 159 4.14 22.58 -4.15
N SER A 160 3.10 22.39 -3.34
CA SER A 160 3.04 21.24 -2.44
C SER A 160 2.84 19.94 -3.25
N SER A 161 3.19 18.80 -2.65
CA SER A 161 2.92 17.48 -3.28
C SER A 161 1.43 17.30 -3.61
N GLY A 162 0.53 17.80 -2.74
CA GLY A 162 -0.90 17.81 -2.98
C GLY A 162 -1.31 18.63 -4.20
N MET A 163 -0.74 19.82 -4.42
CA MET A 163 -1.03 20.64 -5.60
C MET A 163 -0.53 19.99 -6.90
N ILE A 164 0.65 19.36 -6.85
CA ILE A 164 1.20 18.59 -7.99
C ILE A 164 0.26 17.46 -8.37
N ALA A 165 -0.20 16.73 -7.39
CA ALA A 165 -1.07 15.61 -7.61
C ALA A 165 -2.48 16.01 -8.06
N ARG A 166 -3.03 17.15 -7.61
CA ARG A 166 -4.29 17.73 -8.11
C ARG A 166 -4.23 18.01 -9.61
N ILE A 167 -3.17 18.67 -10.08
CA ILE A 167 -3.02 18.98 -11.50
C ILE A 167 -2.80 17.71 -12.33
N ALA A 168 -2.00 16.77 -11.84
CA ALA A 168 -1.75 15.50 -12.51
C ALA A 168 -3.04 14.66 -12.67
N PHE A 169 -3.85 14.57 -11.62
CA PHE A 169 -5.14 13.88 -11.67
C PHE A 169 -6.11 14.60 -12.64
N ALA A 170 -6.16 15.93 -12.59
CA ALA A 170 -7.02 16.70 -13.49
C ALA A 170 -6.68 16.45 -14.96
N ILE A 171 -5.39 16.42 -15.34
CA ILE A 171 -4.95 16.14 -16.70
C ILE A 171 -5.31 14.70 -17.10
N ALA A 172 -5.01 13.72 -16.24
CA ALA A 172 -5.23 12.30 -16.54
C ALA A 172 -6.73 11.95 -16.69
N THR A 173 -7.63 12.73 -16.05
CA THR A 173 -9.06 12.45 -16.04
C THR A 173 -9.90 13.48 -16.80
N ILE A 174 -9.27 14.37 -17.57
CA ILE A 174 -10.00 15.39 -18.34
C ILE A 174 -10.85 14.79 -19.45
N THR A 175 -10.42 13.68 -20.00
CA THR A 175 -11.15 12.86 -20.96
C THR A 175 -11.64 11.59 -20.30
N GLU A 176 -12.57 10.91 -20.98
CA GLU A 176 -12.92 9.54 -20.67
C GLU A 176 -11.88 8.63 -21.35
N PRO A 177 -10.92 8.04 -20.61
CA PRO A 177 -9.94 7.13 -21.20
C PRO A 177 -10.62 5.81 -21.58
N ASP A 178 -10.05 5.07 -22.54
CA ASP A 178 -10.50 3.71 -22.81
C ASP A 178 -10.19 2.78 -21.65
N ILE A 179 -9.04 3.02 -20.98
CA ILE A 179 -8.55 2.22 -19.86
C ILE A 179 -8.06 3.14 -18.73
N LEU A 180 -8.57 2.95 -17.53
CA LEU A 180 -8.18 3.65 -16.32
C LEU A 180 -7.46 2.70 -15.38
N ILE A 181 -6.23 3.05 -15.00
CA ILE A 181 -5.47 2.30 -14.00
C ILE A 181 -5.47 3.08 -12.70
N VAL A 182 -6.09 2.50 -11.67
CA VAL A 182 -6.28 3.11 -10.35
C VAL A 182 -5.48 2.33 -9.32
N ASP A 183 -4.55 2.99 -8.66
CA ASP A 183 -3.81 2.43 -7.53
C ASP A 183 -4.29 3.08 -6.22
N GLU A 184 -4.08 2.41 -5.11
CA GLU A 184 -4.42 2.82 -3.75
C GLU A 184 -3.94 4.23 -3.37
N THR A 185 -2.90 4.74 -4.03
CA THR A 185 -2.30 6.07 -3.81
C THR A 185 -3.20 7.26 -4.16
N LEU A 186 -4.52 7.03 -4.42
CA LEU A 186 -5.49 8.11 -4.63
C LEU A 186 -5.78 8.98 -3.39
N SER A 187 -5.09 8.74 -2.28
CA SER A 187 -5.05 9.62 -1.09
C SER A 187 -4.29 10.92 -1.41
N VAL A 188 -4.72 11.63 -2.46
CA VAL A 188 -4.06 12.80 -3.01
C VAL A 188 -4.81 14.07 -2.63
N GLY A 189 -4.11 15.00 -2.01
CA GLY A 189 -4.68 16.28 -1.61
C GLY A 189 -5.39 16.20 -0.25
N ASP A 190 -6.28 17.17 0.00
CA ASP A 190 -7.14 17.14 1.19
C ASP A 190 -8.41 16.27 0.96
N VAL A 191 -9.17 16.09 2.03
CA VAL A 191 -10.37 15.23 2.04
C VAL A 191 -11.40 15.64 0.97
N PHE A 192 -11.59 16.95 0.76
CA PHE A 192 -12.56 17.43 -0.23
C PHE A 192 -12.13 17.10 -1.65
N PHE A 193 -10.83 17.19 -1.93
CA PHE A 193 -10.31 16.82 -3.23
C PHE A 193 -10.33 15.30 -3.45
N GLN A 194 -10.07 14.51 -2.40
CA GLN A 194 -10.20 13.04 -2.45
C GLN A 194 -11.63 12.63 -2.82
N GLU A 195 -12.66 13.20 -2.18
CA GLU A 195 -14.04 12.93 -2.55
C GLU A 195 -14.37 13.33 -4.01
N LYS A 196 -13.74 14.41 -4.50
CA LYS A 196 -13.92 14.87 -5.88
C LYS A 196 -13.31 13.88 -6.87
N CYS A 197 -12.13 13.32 -6.54
CA CYS A 197 -11.48 12.26 -7.29
C CYS A 197 -12.29 10.97 -7.30
N GLU A 198 -12.77 10.53 -6.12
CA GLU A 198 -13.61 9.34 -5.99
C GLU A 198 -14.89 9.45 -6.82
N ARG A 199 -15.58 10.58 -6.75
CA ARG A 199 -16.77 10.83 -7.57
C ARG A 199 -16.46 10.78 -9.06
N ARG A 200 -15.30 11.26 -9.48
CA ARG A 200 -14.87 11.21 -10.89
C ARG A 200 -14.63 9.78 -11.35
N ILE A 201 -13.94 8.98 -10.53
CA ILE A 201 -13.68 7.57 -10.81
C ILE A 201 -14.98 6.78 -10.80
N GLN A 202 -15.85 7.02 -9.84
CA GLN A 202 -17.16 6.39 -9.77
C GLN A 202 -17.98 6.66 -11.05
N HIS A 203 -17.95 7.89 -11.54
CA HIS A 203 -18.61 8.25 -12.81
C HIS A 203 -18.08 7.41 -13.99
N PHE A 204 -16.75 7.20 -14.09
CA PHE A 204 -16.17 6.37 -15.14
C PHE A 204 -16.59 4.90 -15.01
N ILE A 205 -16.67 4.38 -13.79
CA ILE A 205 -17.13 3.01 -13.52
C ILE A 205 -18.61 2.85 -13.90
N GLU A 206 -19.45 3.81 -13.54
CA GLU A 206 -20.90 3.78 -13.79
C GLU A 206 -21.26 3.99 -15.26
N SER A 207 -20.42 4.68 -16.04
CA SER A 207 -20.65 4.84 -17.48
C SER A 207 -20.62 3.50 -18.23
N GLY A 208 -19.83 2.54 -17.74
CA GLY A 208 -19.65 1.22 -18.37
C GLY A 208 -18.81 1.25 -19.65
N ASP A 209 -18.35 2.42 -20.08
CA ASP A 209 -17.56 2.61 -21.31
C ASP A 209 -16.05 2.51 -21.03
N VAL A 210 -15.63 2.75 -19.79
CA VAL A 210 -14.23 2.77 -19.34
C VAL A 210 -13.87 1.43 -18.73
N THR A 211 -12.78 0.82 -19.21
CA THR A 211 -12.18 -0.37 -18.59
C THR A 211 -11.36 0.06 -17.40
N VAL A 212 -11.52 -0.57 -16.23
CA VAL A 212 -10.82 -0.16 -15.01
C VAL A 212 -9.98 -1.30 -14.46
N LEU A 213 -8.68 -1.04 -14.28
CA LEU A 213 -7.78 -1.89 -13.50
C LEU A 213 -7.58 -1.25 -12.12
N PHE A 214 -8.10 -1.89 -11.10
CA PHE A 214 -8.16 -1.35 -9.75
C PHE A 214 -7.25 -2.13 -8.81
N VAL A 215 -6.34 -1.44 -8.10
CA VAL A 215 -5.52 -2.04 -7.04
C VAL A 215 -5.85 -1.39 -5.72
N SER A 216 -6.18 -2.18 -4.73
CA SER A 216 -6.35 -1.75 -3.35
C SER A 216 -5.92 -2.84 -2.38
N HIS A 217 -5.45 -2.43 -1.20
CA HIS A 217 -5.23 -3.32 -0.07
C HIS A 217 -6.53 -3.64 0.68
N SER A 218 -7.58 -2.87 0.46
CA SER A 218 -8.90 -3.12 1.04
C SER A 218 -9.71 -4.09 0.18
N MET A 219 -9.82 -5.33 0.61
CA MET A 219 -10.65 -6.33 -0.07
C MET A 219 -12.12 -5.89 -0.14
N GLU A 220 -12.59 -5.17 0.86
CA GLU A 220 -13.96 -4.61 0.88
C GLU A 220 -14.17 -3.61 -0.28
N GLN A 221 -13.19 -2.74 -0.56
CA GLN A 221 -13.28 -1.84 -1.72
C GLN A 221 -13.25 -2.62 -3.03
N VAL A 222 -12.36 -3.62 -3.15
CA VAL A 222 -12.28 -4.47 -4.35
C VAL A 222 -13.62 -5.19 -4.58
N GLU A 223 -14.21 -5.79 -3.55
CA GLU A 223 -15.51 -6.49 -3.67
C GLU A 223 -16.68 -5.55 -4.00
N ARG A 224 -16.62 -4.28 -3.55
CA ARG A 224 -17.65 -3.28 -3.82
C ARG A 224 -17.57 -2.72 -5.23
N ILE A 225 -16.35 -2.55 -5.77
CA ILE A 225 -16.10 -1.81 -7.00
C ILE A 225 -15.95 -2.76 -8.19
N CYS A 226 -15.29 -3.92 -8.02
CA CYS A 226 -14.91 -4.79 -9.11
C CYS A 226 -15.94 -5.92 -9.34
N GLN A 227 -16.04 -6.39 -10.58
CA GLN A 227 -16.83 -7.58 -10.92
C GLN A 227 -15.97 -8.85 -10.92
N ARG A 228 -14.68 -8.70 -11.28
CA ARG A 228 -13.69 -9.76 -11.37
C ARG A 228 -12.43 -9.35 -10.63
N ALA A 229 -11.70 -10.32 -10.10
CA ALA A 229 -10.41 -10.09 -9.51
C ALA A 229 -9.37 -11.08 -10.05
N ILE A 230 -8.13 -10.62 -10.12
CA ILE A 230 -6.93 -11.36 -10.50
C ILE A 230 -5.99 -11.36 -9.31
N TRP A 231 -5.70 -12.55 -8.78
CA TRP A 231 -4.81 -12.70 -7.65
C TRP A 231 -3.41 -13.07 -8.09
N ILE A 232 -2.46 -12.18 -7.79
CA ILE A 232 -1.04 -12.38 -8.04
C ILE A 232 -0.33 -12.63 -6.71
N GLU A 233 0.42 -13.75 -6.62
CA GLU A 233 1.18 -14.14 -5.45
C GLU A 233 2.61 -14.51 -5.85
N LYS A 234 3.62 -13.85 -5.27
CA LYS A 234 5.06 -14.10 -5.55
C LYS A 234 5.41 -14.10 -7.04
N GLY A 235 4.76 -13.22 -7.78
CA GLY A 235 4.94 -13.08 -9.22
C GLY A 235 4.19 -14.10 -10.09
N GLU A 236 3.32 -14.92 -9.54
CA GLU A 236 2.54 -15.94 -10.26
C GLU A 236 1.04 -15.63 -10.17
N LEU A 237 0.31 -15.96 -11.24
CA LEU A 237 -1.15 -15.91 -11.23
C LEU A 237 -1.68 -17.07 -10.40
N ARG A 238 -2.38 -16.78 -9.31
CA ARG A 238 -2.97 -17.80 -8.43
C ARG A 238 -4.42 -18.09 -8.79
N MET A 239 -5.19 -17.05 -9.02
CA MET A 239 -6.60 -17.17 -9.33
C MET A 239 -7.07 -16.00 -10.17
N ASP A 240 -8.00 -16.25 -11.06
CA ASP A 240 -8.67 -15.28 -11.90
C ASP A 240 -10.15 -15.67 -11.98
N GLY A 241 -11.07 -14.76 -11.66
CA GLY A 241 -12.49 -15.06 -11.64
C GLY A 241 -13.36 -14.01 -10.95
N PRO A 242 -14.63 -14.37 -10.65
CA PRO A 242 -15.56 -13.46 -9.97
C PRO A 242 -14.97 -12.93 -8.68
N VAL A 243 -15.10 -11.62 -8.45
CA VAL A 243 -14.44 -10.90 -7.34
C VAL A 243 -14.66 -11.57 -6.00
N ARG A 244 -15.91 -11.94 -5.66
CA ARG A 244 -16.22 -12.59 -4.37
C ARG A 244 -15.51 -13.92 -4.20
N THR A 245 -15.38 -14.71 -5.26
CA THR A 245 -14.70 -16.01 -5.22
C THR A 245 -13.21 -15.83 -4.98
N VAL A 246 -12.58 -14.89 -5.68
CA VAL A 246 -11.14 -14.62 -5.55
C VAL A 246 -10.84 -13.99 -4.20
N CYS A 247 -11.61 -13.00 -3.76
CA CYS A 247 -11.41 -12.34 -2.45
C CYS A 247 -11.64 -13.33 -1.29
N SER A 248 -12.64 -14.22 -1.39
CA SER A 248 -12.83 -15.27 -0.37
C SER A 248 -11.63 -16.23 -0.34
N ALA A 249 -11.16 -16.71 -1.49
CA ALA A 249 -10.00 -17.59 -1.57
C ALA A 249 -8.72 -16.91 -1.07
N TYR A 250 -8.55 -15.62 -1.39
CA TYR A 250 -7.44 -14.80 -0.88
C TYR A 250 -7.51 -14.66 0.63
N HIS A 251 -8.68 -14.31 1.16
CA HIS A 251 -8.92 -14.21 2.59
C HIS A 251 -8.67 -15.55 3.29
N ASP A 252 -9.17 -16.66 2.73
CA ASP A 252 -8.99 -18.00 3.30
C ASP A 252 -7.51 -18.44 3.34
N GLN A 253 -6.68 -18.00 2.38
CA GLN A 253 -5.24 -18.29 2.39
C GLN A 253 -4.51 -17.52 3.49
N PHE A 254 -4.98 -16.33 3.84
CA PHE A 254 -4.35 -15.46 4.85
C PHE A 254 -5.08 -15.50 6.18
N SER A 255 -6.35 -15.92 6.22
CA SER A 255 -7.00 -16.30 7.46
C SER A 255 -6.38 -17.63 7.92
N PHE A 256 -5.30 -17.54 8.67
CA PHE A 256 -4.94 -18.68 9.50
C PHE A 256 -6.13 -18.90 10.43
N ASP A 257 -6.84 -20.01 10.24
CA ASP A 257 -7.74 -20.47 11.29
C ASP A 257 -6.87 -20.76 12.51
N PHE A 258 -6.76 -19.77 13.37
CA PHE A 258 -6.21 -20.02 14.69
C PHE A 258 -7.18 -20.99 15.36
N ILE A 259 -6.70 -22.16 15.73
CA ILE A 259 -7.53 -23.20 16.31
C ILE A 259 -8.13 -22.80 17.67
N ASP A 260 -7.59 -21.73 18.27
CA ASP A 260 -7.98 -21.18 19.57
C ASP A 260 -8.77 -19.86 19.49
N VAL A 261 -9.12 -19.39 18.29
CA VAL A 261 -9.93 -18.19 18.07
C VAL A 261 -11.30 -18.57 17.56
N ASP A 262 -12.33 -18.33 18.38
CA ASP A 262 -13.72 -18.47 17.95
C ASP A 262 -14.06 -17.35 16.94
N ARG A 263 -14.49 -17.73 15.73
CA ARG A 263 -14.89 -16.79 14.67
C ARG A 263 -15.98 -15.79 15.08
N ASN A 264 -16.80 -16.14 16.08
CA ASN A 264 -17.84 -15.28 16.61
C ASN A 264 -17.36 -14.47 17.85
N SER A 265 -16.09 -14.57 18.23
CA SER A 265 -15.57 -13.80 19.35
C SER A 265 -15.53 -12.30 19.03
N LYS A 266 -15.67 -11.47 20.07
CA LYS A 266 -15.62 -10.01 19.96
C LYS A 266 -14.38 -9.50 19.22
N TYR A 267 -13.24 -10.21 19.34
CA TYR A 267 -11.94 -9.78 18.85
C TYR A 267 -11.49 -10.56 17.59
N ALA A 268 -12.31 -11.45 17.04
CA ALA A 268 -11.93 -12.28 15.89
C ALA A 268 -11.53 -11.42 14.69
N GLN A 269 -12.29 -10.34 14.41
CA GLN A 269 -11.98 -9.42 13.32
C GLN A 269 -10.67 -8.65 13.55
N ASP A 270 -10.36 -8.26 14.78
CA ASP A 270 -9.13 -7.53 15.11
C ASP A 270 -7.91 -8.44 14.99
N ILE A 271 -8.05 -9.71 15.36
CA ILE A 271 -7.01 -10.72 15.23
C ILE A 271 -6.74 -11.01 13.74
N ASN A 272 -7.78 -11.19 12.92
CA ASN A 272 -7.64 -11.40 11.48
C ASN A 272 -6.97 -10.20 10.81
N TRP A 273 -7.38 -8.99 11.17
CA TRP A 273 -6.74 -7.76 10.69
C TRP A 273 -5.22 -7.73 11.01
N MET A 274 -4.80 -8.14 12.20
CA MET A 274 -3.36 -8.22 12.54
C MET A 274 -2.60 -9.19 11.63
N VAL A 275 -3.24 -10.27 11.18
CA VAL A 275 -2.65 -11.23 10.25
C VAL A 275 -2.54 -10.64 8.85
N GLU A 276 -3.62 -10.03 8.37
CA GLU A 276 -3.66 -9.34 7.07
C GLU A 276 -2.58 -8.27 6.96
N LYS A 277 -2.40 -7.48 8.02
CA LYS A 277 -1.36 -6.44 8.12
C LYS A 277 0.03 -7.01 8.47
N SER A 278 0.21 -8.32 8.50
CA SER A 278 1.48 -8.97 8.82
C SER A 278 2.07 -8.60 10.19
N ILE A 279 1.24 -8.07 11.11
CA ILE A 279 1.64 -7.71 12.47
C ILE A 279 1.90 -8.96 13.28
N THR A 280 1.10 -10.01 13.07
CA THR A 280 1.29 -11.31 13.72
C THR A 280 1.09 -12.47 12.73
N ARG A 281 1.71 -13.60 13.05
CA ARG A 281 1.48 -14.88 12.38
C ARG A 281 1.04 -15.97 13.37
N GLY A 282 0.87 -15.61 14.65
CA GLY A 282 0.64 -16.56 15.73
C GLY A 282 1.79 -17.55 15.93
N TRP A 283 1.53 -18.59 16.69
CA TRP A 283 2.46 -19.71 16.93
C TRP A 283 2.08 -20.92 16.09
N ALA A 284 3.04 -21.45 15.35
CA ALA A 284 2.83 -22.68 14.62
C ALA A 284 2.78 -23.86 15.62
N ILE A 285 1.75 -24.69 15.52
CA ILE A 285 1.65 -25.99 16.19
C ILE A 285 2.21 -27.05 15.26
N ASP A 286 1.81 -26.98 13.99
CA ASP A 286 2.29 -27.82 12.90
C ASP A 286 2.33 -27.02 11.59
N ASN A 287 2.47 -27.71 10.47
CA ASN A 287 2.54 -27.07 9.14
C ASN A 287 1.24 -26.38 8.70
N THR A 288 0.11 -26.71 9.31
CA THR A 288 -1.25 -26.27 8.91
C THR A 288 -1.99 -25.51 10.00
N HIS A 289 -1.63 -25.74 11.27
CA HIS A 289 -2.35 -25.18 12.40
C HIS A 289 -1.51 -24.18 13.19
N ARG A 290 -2.16 -23.11 13.63
CA ARG A 290 -1.57 -22.05 14.43
C ARG A 290 -2.48 -21.69 15.61
N GLU A 291 -1.88 -21.12 16.66
CA GLU A 291 -2.58 -20.51 17.78
C GLU A 291 -2.29 -19.02 17.85
N PHE A 292 -3.28 -18.22 18.19
CA PHE A 292 -3.09 -16.80 18.50
C PHE A 292 -2.82 -16.58 19.98
N ARG A 293 -3.37 -17.44 20.83
CA ARG A 293 -3.32 -17.36 22.29
C ARG A 293 -3.93 -16.06 22.81
N GLY A 294 -5.12 -15.72 22.30
CA GLY A 294 -5.78 -14.44 22.52
C GLY A 294 -5.98 -14.07 23.99
N LYS A 295 -6.31 -15.06 24.82
CA LYS A 295 -6.56 -14.90 26.28
C LYS A 295 -5.29 -14.77 27.11
N GLU A 296 -4.11 -15.15 26.57
CA GLU A 296 -2.85 -14.96 27.27
C GLU A 296 -2.54 -13.47 27.44
N LYS A 297 -1.88 -13.14 28.57
CA LYS A 297 -1.46 -11.77 28.83
C LYS A 297 -0.22 -11.44 28.00
N ILE A 298 -0.22 -10.27 27.34
CA ILE A 298 0.88 -9.86 26.49
C ILE A 298 2.04 -9.28 27.32
N LYS A 299 3.25 -9.68 26.96
CA LYS A 299 4.47 -9.11 27.52
C LYS A 299 4.81 -7.78 26.84
N ARG A 300 5.53 -6.90 27.53
CA ARG A 300 5.98 -5.60 26.99
C ARG A 300 6.79 -5.76 25.71
N GLN A 301 7.70 -6.74 25.64
CA GLN A 301 8.51 -7.03 24.43
C GLN A 301 7.67 -7.47 23.23
N ASP A 302 6.59 -8.25 23.47
CA ASP A 302 5.70 -8.69 22.40
C ASP A 302 4.86 -7.54 21.88
N PHE A 303 4.37 -6.68 22.79
CA PHE A 303 3.64 -5.47 22.40
C PHE A 303 4.54 -4.51 21.61
N ALA A 304 5.80 -4.31 22.04
CA ALA A 304 6.78 -3.52 21.28
C ALA A 304 6.97 -4.06 19.86
N THR A 305 7.01 -5.38 19.70
CA THR A 305 7.11 -6.02 18.39
C THR A 305 5.88 -5.76 17.53
N PHE A 306 4.69 -5.81 18.10
CA PHE A 306 3.46 -5.50 17.37
C PHE A 306 3.41 -4.03 16.93
N VAL A 307 3.76 -3.12 17.84
CA VAL A 307 3.83 -1.68 17.54
C VAL A 307 4.83 -1.38 16.43
N PHE A 308 6.04 -1.94 16.50
CA PHE A 308 7.04 -1.76 15.45
C PHE A 308 6.55 -2.22 14.08
N ARG A 309 5.91 -3.41 14.01
CA ARG A 309 5.37 -3.94 12.76
C ARG A 309 4.22 -3.09 12.22
N LEU A 310 3.38 -2.56 13.11
CA LEU A 310 2.31 -1.64 12.75
C LEU A 310 2.85 -0.33 12.17
N VAL A 311 3.85 0.27 12.81
CA VAL A 311 4.47 1.51 12.30
C VAL A 311 5.14 1.26 10.94
N LYS A 312 5.76 0.11 10.75
CA LYS A 312 6.35 -0.28 9.46
C LYS A 312 5.29 -0.44 8.35
N GLU A 313 4.08 -0.82 8.70
CA GLU A 313 2.94 -0.85 7.76
C GLU A 313 2.45 0.56 7.42
N LEU A 314 2.40 1.46 8.41
CA LEU A 314 1.95 2.84 8.25
C LEU A 314 2.97 3.75 7.56
N ASP A 315 4.27 3.50 7.76
CA ASP A 315 5.37 4.25 7.15
C ASP A 315 6.34 3.32 6.40
N PRO A 316 6.23 3.24 5.06
CA PRO A 316 7.13 2.42 4.23
C PRO A 316 8.60 2.84 4.26
N ASN A 317 8.92 4.04 4.79
CA ASN A 317 10.31 4.49 4.93
C ASN A 317 11.02 3.87 6.14
N VAL A 318 10.26 3.29 7.07
CA VAL A 318 10.82 2.53 8.20
C VAL A 318 11.47 1.25 7.68
N ARG A 319 12.81 1.23 7.70
CA ARG A 319 13.60 0.13 7.15
C ARG A 319 14.31 -0.65 8.27
N ASP A 320 14.52 -1.94 8.04
CA ASP A 320 15.31 -2.84 8.92
C ASP A 320 16.84 -2.62 8.74
N ARG A 321 17.29 -1.38 8.40
CA ARG A 321 18.69 -1.12 7.99
C ARG A 321 19.72 -1.53 9.03
N ASP A 322 19.41 -1.41 10.31
CA ASP A 322 20.35 -1.65 11.41
C ASP A 322 20.10 -2.95 12.17
N LYS A 323 19.24 -3.83 11.62
CA LYS A 323 18.82 -5.07 12.30
C LYS A 323 19.96 -6.01 12.68
N ASN A 324 21.07 -5.96 11.94
CA ASN A 324 22.23 -6.82 12.16
C ASN A 324 23.38 -6.13 12.93
N GLN A 325 23.25 -4.83 13.27
CA GLN A 325 24.36 -4.03 13.83
C GLN A 325 23.86 -3.03 14.89
N PHE A 326 22.88 -3.39 15.70
CA PHE A 326 22.45 -2.51 16.78
C PHE A 326 23.01 -2.95 18.14
N VAL A 327 23.12 -2.02 19.05
CA VAL A 327 23.46 -2.27 20.45
C VAL A 327 22.20 -2.10 21.28
N SER A 328 21.92 -3.03 22.19
CA SER A 328 20.76 -2.89 23.06
C SER A 328 20.87 -1.62 23.90
N PRO A 329 19.84 -0.76 23.90
CA PRO A 329 19.83 0.42 24.72
C PRO A 329 19.44 0.15 26.19
N PHE A 330 19.16 -1.12 26.53
CA PHE A 330 18.74 -1.57 27.83
C PHE A 330 19.58 -2.75 28.30
N LEU A 331 19.85 -2.82 29.60
CA LEU A 331 20.74 -3.82 30.19
C LEU A 331 20.11 -5.23 30.25
N ASP A 332 18.79 -5.33 30.24
CA ASP A 332 18.00 -6.56 30.32
C ASP A 332 17.49 -7.07 28.97
N VAL A 333 17.85 -6.42 27.87
CA VAL A 333 17.44 -6.82 26.51
C VAL A 333 18.62 -7.43 25.77
N ASP A 334 18.62 -8.76 25.63
CA ASP A 334 19.60 -9.47 24.80
C ASP A 334 19.31 -9.20 23.32
N ILE A 335 20.33 -8.79 22.56
CA ILE A 335 20.23 -8.51 21.12
C ILE A 335 19.80 -9.72 20.30
N SER A 336 20.02 -10.93 20.78
CA SER A 336 19.57 -12.17 20.14
C SER A 336 18.09 -12.50 20.40
N SER A 337 17.44 -11.80 21.35
CA SER A 337 16.06 -12.08 21.71
C SER A 337 15.07 -11.61 20.64
N PRO A 338 13.98 -12.36 20.41
CA PRO A 338 12.88 -11.90 19.57
C PRO A 338 12.34 -10.57 20.09
N GLY A 339 12.23 -9.56 19.22
CA GLY A 339 11.73 -8.24 19.60
C GLY A 339 12.79 -7.24 20.06
N SER A 340 14.04 -7.65 20.30
CA SER A 340 15.12 -6.74 20.71
C SER A 340 15.31 -5.57 19.73
N PHE A 341 15.22 -5.81 18.44
CA PHE A 341 15.30 -4.76 17.42
C PHE A 341 14.10 -3.80 17.48
N ALA A 342 12.91 -4.30 17.74
CA ALA A 342 11.72 -3.46 17.90
C ALA A 342 11.88 -2.51 19.10
N ILE A 343 12.39 -2.99 20.22
CA ILE A 343 12.65 -2.22 21.43
C ILE A 343 13.72 -1.15 21.17
N TYR A 344 14.84 -1.54 20.51
CA TYR A 344 15.90 -0.62 20.09
C TYR A 344 15.34 0.50 19.20
N TRP A 345 14.57 0.12 18.18
CA TRP A 345 14.00 1.06 17.24
C TRP A 345 13.04 2.05 17.91
N LEU A 346 12.10 1.56 18.72
CA LEU A 346 11.15 2.40 19.46
C LEU A 346 11.86 3.42 20.36
N LYS A 347 12.98 3.04 21.00
CA LYS A 347 13.74 3.97 21.82
C LYS A 347 14.46 5.01 21.00
N ASN A 348 15.14 4.61 19.93
CA ASN A 348 15.95 5.50 19.11
C ASN A 348 15.12 6.54 18.36
N GLU A 349 13.93 6.15 17.88
CA GLU A 349 12.99 7.04 17.20
C GLU A 349 12.14 7.87 18.18
N GLY A 350 12.32 7.68 19.48
CA GLY A 350 11.61 8.44 20.50
C GLY A 350 10.15 8.04 20.71
N TYR A 351 9.79 6.81 20.37
CA TYR A 351 8.41 6.29 20.49
C TYR A 351 8.14 5.63 21.84
N LEU A 352 9.09 5.60 22.76
CA LEU A 352 8.85 5.17 24.14
C LEU A 352 8.50 6.37 25.02
N PRO A 353 7.55 6.26 25.95
CA PRO A 353 7.30 7.26 26.97
C PRO A 353 8.58 7.65 27.72
N GLU A 354 8.68 8.90 28.14
CA GLU A 354 9.89 9.44 28.76
C GLU A 354 10.35 8.62 29.97
N PHE A 355 9.40 8.09 30.74
CA PHE A 355 9.66 7.22 31.88
C PHE A 355 10.35 5.91 31.47
N ASP A 356 9.91 5.27 30.39
CA ASP A 356 10.51 4.04 29.87
C ASP A 356 11.84 4.32 29.15
N ALA A 357 11.92 5.43 28.42
CA ALA A 357 13.11 5.80 27.66
C ALA A 357 14.32 6.16 28.55
N LYS A 358 14.08 6.67 29.78
CA LYS A 358 15.11 7.08 30.73
C LYS A 358 15.61 5.95 31.65
N ARG A 359 14.99 4.77 31.60
CA ARG A 359 15.41 3.62 32.41
C ARG A 359 16.60 2.89 31.79
N ASP A 360 17.38 2.23 32.64
CA ASP A 360 18.44 1.31 32.21
C ASP A 360 17.90 -0.08 31.83
N TYR A 361 16.67 -0.41 32.25
CA TYR A 361 15.99 -1.70 32.05
C TYR A 361 14.66 -1.50 31.37
N PHE A 362 14.35 -2.34 30.35
CA PHE A 362 13.08 -2.33 29.62
C PHE A 362 11.98 -3.12 30.31
N TYR A 363 12.38 -4.14 31.08
CA TYR A 363 11.45 -5.10 31.73
C TYR A 363 10.56 -5.82 30.71
N GLY A 364 11.18 -6.35 29.65
CA GLY A 364 10.48 -6.95 28.52
C GLY A 364 9.57 -8.12 28.86
N ASP A 365 9.89 -8.87 29.90
CA ASP A 365 9.09 -10.01 30.38
C ASP A 365 7.91 -9.62 31.29
N GLU A 366 7.82 -8.37 31.73
CA GLU A 366 6.66 -7.88 32.48
C GLU A 366 5.43 -7.80 31.58
N LEU A 367 4.26 -7.97 32.17
CA LEU A 367 2.99 -7.91 31.49
C LEU A 367 2.59 -6.46 31.23
N MET A 368 2.14 -6.20 30.02
CA MET A 368 1.65 -4.89 29.59
C MET A 368 0.31 -4.58 30.25
N SER A 369 0.13 -3.36 30.77
CA SER A 369 -1.18 -2.84 31.16
C SER A 369 -1.86 -2.13 29.99
N SER A 370 -3.18 -1.96 30.02
CA SER A 370 -3.87 -1.18 28.98
C SER A 370 -3.48 0.31 29.05
N SER A 371 -3.23 0.84 30.27
CA SER A 371 -2.79 2.23 30.43
C SER A 371 -1.44 2.49 29.78
N ASP A 372 -0.46 1.60 29.98
CA ASP A 372 0.86 1.75 29.37
C ASP A 372 0.78 1.60 27.85
N ALA A 373 0.00 0.61 27.36
CA ALA A 373 -0.21 0.41 25.93
C ALA A 373 -0.84 1.64 25.27
N ILE A 374 -1.85 2.23 25.88
CA ILE A 374 -2.51 3.45 25.40
C ILE A 374 -1.55 4.65 25.43
N GLU A 375 -0.70 4.76 26.44
CA GLU A 375 0.30 5.83 26.51
C GLU A 375 1.29 5.73 25.34
N TRP A 376 1.77 4.52 25.00
CA TRP A 376 2.61 4.28 23.84
C TRP A 376 1.92 4.66 22.53
N LEU A 377 0.67 4.25 22.34
CA LEU A 377 -0.10 4.56 21.14
C LEU A 377 -0.40 6.06 21.01
N ASN A 378 -0.72 6.75 22.10
CA ASN A 378 -0.93 8.19 22.10
C ASN A 378 0.35 8.98 21.76
N LEU A 379 1.52 8.47 22.16
CA LEU A 379 2.81 9.07 21.77
C LEU A 379 3.03 8.92 20.26
N LEU A 380 2.79 7.74 19.72
CA LEU A 380 2.86 7.47 18.28
C LEU A 380 1.86 8.31 17.49
N GLN A 381 0.63 8.45 18.00
CA GLN A 381 -0.41 9.25 17.36
C GLN A 381 0.05 10.72 17.18
N ARG A 382 0.66 11.31 18.20
CA ARG A 382 1.24 12.66 18.13
C ARG A 382 2.35 12.76 17.09
N HIS A 383 3.15 11.70 16.95
CA HIS A 383 4.21 11.65 15.94
C HIS A 383 3.64 11.68 14.52
N PHE A 384 2.52 10.99 14.27
CA PHE A 384 1.79 11.05 12.99
C PHE A 384 0.95 12.32 12.81
N GLY A 385 1.07 13.32 13.72
CA GLY A 385 0.41 14.62 13.59
C GLY A 385 -1.02 14.69 14.12
N PHE A 386 -1.50 13.65 14.79
CA PHE A 386 -2.84 13.61 15.38
C PHE A 386 -2.80 14.01 16.85
N CYS A 387 -3.72 14.89 17.27
CA CYS A 387 -3.75 15.44 18.63
C CYS A 387 -5.00 15.03 19.44
N GLU A 388 -5.97 14.36 18.84
CA GLU A 388 -7.19 13.94 19.54
C GLU A 388 -6.93 12.70 20.38
N LEU A 389 -7.49 12.69 21.60
CA LEU A 389 -7.42 11.52 22.46
C LEU A 389 -8.42 10.46 21.98
N ILE A 390 -7.93 9.27 21.69
CA ILE A 390 -8.75 8.13 21.26
C ILE A 390 -9.28 7.41 22.53
N ASP A 391 -10.56 7.15 22.57
CA ASP A 391 -11.13 6.20 23.56
C ASP A 391 -11.03 4.77 23.00
N TYR A 392 -10.09 4.02 23.50
CA TYR A 392 -9.88 2.63 23.10
C TYR A 392 -10.85 1.64 23.74
N GLY A 393 -11.65 2.06 24.74
CA GLY A 393 -12.64 1.20 25.39
C GLY A 393 -12.08 -0.03 26.13
N VAL A 394 -10.77 -0.06 26.41
CA VAL A 394 -10.08 -1.18 27.10
C VAL A 394 -9.47 -0.68 28.41
N HIS A 395 -9.85 -1.32 29.52
CA HIS A 395 -9.41 -0.97 30.88
C HIS A 395 -8.95 -2.22 31.64
N SER A 396 -7.83 -2.80 31.23
CA SER A 396 -7.28 -4.02 31.82
C SER A 396 -5.98 -3.75 32.57
N ALA A 397 -5.88 -4.15 33.84
CA ALA A 397 -4.63 -4.06 34.59
C ALA A 397 -3.51 -4.90 33.99
N ARG A 398 -3.86 -5.94 33.21
CA ARG A 398 -2.97 -6.80 32.44
C ARG A 398 -3.63 -7.07 31.09
N LEU A 399 -3.08 -6.50 30.03
CA LEU A 399 -3.62 -6.58 28.69
C LEU A 399 -3.53 -8.01 28.15
N SER A 400 -4.63 -8.53 27.58
CA SER A 400 -4.58 -9.78 26.82
C SER A 400 -4.12 -9.52 25.37
N ARG A 401 -3.72 -10.57 24.66
CA ARG A 401 -3.28 -10.44 23.27
C ARG A 401 -4.43 -10.03 22.33
N GLU A 402 -5.65 -10.51 22.62
CA GLU A 402 -6.85 -10.11 21.87
C GLU A 402 -7.26 -8.65 22.13
N GLU A 403 -7.10 -8.17 23.38
CA GLU A 403 -7.29 -6.76 23.73
C GLU A 403 -6.20 -5.88 23.06
N ALA A 404 -4.96 -6.37 22.95
CA ALA A 404 -3.88 -5.69 22.26
C ALA A 404 -4.18 -5.57 20.74
N ALA A 405 -4.72 -6.62 20.12
CA ALA A 405 -5.15 -6.58 18.72
C ALA A 405 -6.20 -5.50 18.49
N HIS A 406 -7.17 -5.38 19.38
CA HIS A 406 -8.22 -4.36 19.34
C HIS A 406 -7.66 -2.94 19.46
N LEU A 407 -6.76 -2.69 20.44
CA LEU A 407 -6.10 -1.39 20.60
C LEU A 407 -5.34 -0.97 19.34
N LEU A 408 -4.56 -1.88 18.77
CA LEU A 408 -3.76 -1.60 17.58
C LEU A 408 -4.61 -1.31 16.34
N ARG A 409 -5.74 -2.00 16.19
CA ARG A 409 -6.68 -1.74 15.09
C ARG A 409 -7.34 -0.37 15.24
N ILE A 410 -7.87 -0.03 16.42
CA ILE A 410 -8.46 1.31 16.66
C ILE A 410 -7.43 2.41 16.37
N PHE A 411 -6.19 2.22 16.82
CA PHE A 411 -5.11 3.16 16.54
C PHE A 411 -4.86 3.30 15.03
N HIS A 412 -4.72 2.19 14.31
CA HIS A 412 -4.55 2.19 12.86
C HIS A 412 -5.68 2.91 12.14
N ASP A 413 -6.94 2.58 12.48
CA ASP A 413 -8.11 3.16 11.86
C ASP A 413 -8.20 4.66 12.14
N SER A 414 -7.81 5.13 13.34
CA SER A 414 -7.77 6.54 13.68
C SER A 414 -6.75 7.33 12.84
N ILE A 415 -5.61 6.74 12.52
CA ILE A 415 -4.59 7.37 11.68
C ILE A 415 -4.99 7.30 10.21
N SER A 416 -5.54 6.17 9.76
CA SER A 416 -5.94 5.97 8.36
C SER A 416 -7.18 6.77 7.98
N PHE A 417 -8.11 7.00 8.93
CA PHE A 417 -9.38 7.74 8.72
C PHE A 417 -9.40 9.11 9.40
N GLY A 418 -8.53 9.38 10.35
CA GLY A 418 -8.49 10.62 11.15
C GLY A 418 -7.97 11.86 10.41
N GLY A 419 -7.65 11.75 9.12
CA GLY A 419 -7.51 12.89 8.23
C GLY A 419 -8.85 13.56 7.87
N VAL A 420 -9.98 13.07 8.44
CA VAL A 420 -11.35 13.48 8.06
C VAL A 420 -11.94 14.55 8.99
N THR A 421 -11.33 14.84 10.14
CA THR A 421 -11.85 15.87 11.06
C THR A 421 -10.76 16.81 11.53
N GLY A 422 -10.50 17.85 10.72
CA GLY A 422 -9.63 18.95 11.14
C GLY A 422 -9.59 20.05 10.09
#